data_a3a7b73e504afec347ef106fa5de153d
#
_entry.id   a3a7b73e504afec347ef106fa5de153d
#
_cell.length_a   1.000
_cell.length_b   1.000
_cell.length_c   1.000
_cell.angle_alpha   90.00
_cell.angle_beta   90.00
_cell.angle_gamma   90.00
#
_symmetry.space_group_name_H-M   'P 1'
#
loop_
_entity.id
_entity.type
_entity.pdbx_description
1 polymer ?
#
loop_
_entity_poly.entity_id
_entity_poly.type
_entity_poly.pdbx_seq_one_letter_code
_entity_poly.pdbx_strand_id
1 'polypeptide(L)'
;MNPGVSEQITRKSASNLALAFILLPPEKRVAMSALYAFCRQVDDAADEDSIPVDERRRTLAAWRTDIAAACEGREPSMEVNRELAPHIHTYRLPFALFDELILGVETDLVQTRYNTPSELELYCYRVASVVGLLSIEIFGYTDPACRAYADALGKALQLTNILRDVGNDSLRGRIYLPLSDLERFRVRPEEILRREWSERFHQLALEVDGRARGFYRRAREILPVSERASMVSADLMGNVYWRLLERLGRSRFHVLDETPQRLSRARKIGIILGAILRSRLGLRVTSYGGD
;
A
#
# COMPACT_ATOMS: atom_id res chain seq x y z
N MET A 1 -15.53 26.57 0.09
CA MET A 1 -16.14 25.37 0.70
C MET A 1 -15.14 24.81 1.70
N ASN A 2 -15.59 24.46 2.91
CA ASN A 2 -14.72 23.76 3.86
C ASN A 2 -14.35 22.39 3.28
N PRO A 3 -13.09 21.95 3.40
CA PRO A 3 -12.68 20.63 2.93
C PRO A 3 -13.43 19.55 3.72
N GLY A 4 -13.93 18.54 3.01
CA GLY A 4 -14.58 17.37 3.62
C GLY A 4 -13.63 16.61 4.56
N VAL A 5 -14.18 15.72 5.38
CA VAL A 5 -13.39 14.92 6.34
C VAL A 5 -12.33 14.09 5.64
N SER A 6 -12.65 13.49 4.52
CA SER A 6 -11.72 12.68 3.71
C SER A 6 -10.54 13.51 3.20
N GLU A 7 -10.78 14.75 2.76
CA GLU A 7 -9.71 15.64 2.31
C GLU A 7 -8.79 16.05 3.46
N GLN A 8 -9.35 16.29 4.65
CA GLN A 8 -8.59 16.62 5.85
C GLN A 8 -7.69 15.44 6.29
N ILE A 9 -8.21 14.21 6.29
CA ILE A 9 -7.45 12.99 6.60
C ILE A 9 -6.31 12.83 5.61
N THR A 10 -6.58 12.97 4.31
CA THR A 10 -5.59 12.83 3.25
C THR A 10 -4.47 13.87 3.38
N ARG A 11 -4.79 15.13 3.68
CA ARG A 11 -3.81 16.21 3.86
C ARG A 11 -2.93 15.99 5.11
N LYS A 12 -3.52 15.53 6.22
CA LYS A 12 -2.79 15.28 7.47
C LYS A 12 -1.80 14.12 7.35
N SER A 13 -2.12 13.09 6.59
CA SER A 13 -1.31 11.87 6.52
C SER A 13 0.07 12.07 5.89
N ALA A 14 0.31 13.18 5.15
CA ALA A 14 1.56 13.47 4.43
C ALA A 14 2.13 12.25 3.66
N SER A 15 1.25 11.31 3.28
CA SER A 15 1.63 10.04 2.66
C SER A 15 2.16 10.23 1.24
N ASN A 16 2.95 9.27 0.77
CA ASN A 16 3.40 9.24 -0.63
C ASN A 16 2.20 9.13 -1.58
N LEU A 17 1.12 8.49 -1.13
CA LEU A 17 -0.10 8.26 -1.90
C LEU A 17 -0.82 9.58 -2.22
N ALA A 18 -0.93 10.49 -1.24
CA ALA A 18 -1.55 11.81 -1.46
C ALA A 18 -0.82 12.62 -2.55
N LEU A 19 0.50 12.46 -2.68
CA LEU A 19 1.28 13.12 -3.73
C LEU A 19 0.93 12.60 -5.14
N ALA A 20 0.58 11.32 -5.28
CA ALA A 20 0.20 10.74 -6.57
C ALA A 20 -1.14 11.28 -7.07
N PHE A 21 -2.04 11.71 -6.17
CA PHE A 21 -3.35 12.24 -6.55
C PHE A 21 -3.28 13.59 -7.27
N ILE A 22 -2.16 14.32 -7.17
CA ILE A 22 -1.97 15.62 -7.85
C ILE A 22 -2.11 15.48 -9.38
N LEU A 23 -1.80 14.30 -9.93
CA LEU A 23 -1.88 14.04 -11.38
C LEU A 23 -3.30 13.69 -11.86
N LEU A 24 -4.24 13.49 -10.95
CA LEU A 24 -5.61 13.11 -11.28
C LEU A 24 -6.47 14.34 -11.60
N PRO A 25 -7.47 14.21 -12.47
CA PRO A 25 -8.55 15.17 -12.62
C PRO A 25 -9.25 15.45 -11.26
N PRO A 26 -9.84 16.65 -11.07
CA PRO A 26 -10.42 17.04 -9.76
C PRO A 26 -11.42 16.02 -9.20
N GLU A 27 -12.33 15.51 -10.02
CA GLU A 27 -13.35 14.54 -9.63
C GLU A 27 -12.73 13.21 -9.14
N LYS A 28 -11.74 12.69 -9.87
CA LYS A 28 -11.02 11.47 -9.49
C LYS A 28 -10.17 11.68 -8.24
N ARG A 29 -9.65 12.89 -8.05
CA ARG A 29 -8.89 13.25 -6.85
C ARG A 29 -9.77 13.23 -5.61
N VAL A 30 -11.00 13.73 -5.70
CA VAL A 30 -11.99 13.67 -4.60
C VAL A 30 -12.32 12.22 -4.27
N ALA A 31 -12.62 11.40 -5.28
CA ALA A 31 -12.89 9.97 -5.10
C ALA A 31 -11.72 9.23 -4.44
N MET A 32 -10.48 9.49 -4.90
CA MET A 32 -9.28 8.90 -4.30
C MET A 32 -9.03 9.37 -2.88
N SER A 33 -9.37 10.61 -2.54
CA SER A 33 -9.26 11.12 -1.17
C SER A 33 -10.25 10.41 -0.24
N ALA A 34 -11.50 10.16 -0.71
CA ALA A 34 -12.49 9.41 0.04
C ALA A 34 -12.08 7.93 0.23
N LEU A 35 -11.61 7.28 -0.83
CA LEU A 35 -11.08 5.91 -0.74
C LEU A 35 -9.88 5.81 0.22
N TYR A 36 -8.95 6.75 0.11
CA TYR A 36 -7.78 6.80 1.00
C TYR A 36 -8.18 7.01 2.46
N ALA A 37 -9.15 7.90 2.73
CA ALA A 37 -9.64 8.14 4.07
C ALA A 37 -10.28 6.86 4.67
N PHE A 38 -11.07 6.12 3.88
CA PHE A 38 -11.59 4.82 4.29
C PHE A 38 -10.46 3.85 4.66
N CYS A 39 -9.49 3.63 3.78
CA CYS A 39 -8.36 2.73 4.05
C CYS A 39 -7.62 3.13 5.34
N ARG A 40 -7.39 4.44 5.53
CA ARG A 40 -6.68 4.96 6.69
C ARG A 40 -7.46 4.77 8.00
N GLN A 41 -8.77 4.99 7.99
CA GLN A 41 -9.61 4.82 9.17
C GLN A 41 -9.76 3.35 9.58
N VAL A 42 -9.84 2.46 8.59
CA VAL A 42 -9.84 1.00 8.83
C VAL A 42 -8.51 0.55 9.43
N ASP A 43 -7.39 1.04 8.90
CA ASP A 43 -6.03 0.78 9.41
C ASP A 43 -5.86 1.31 10.84
N ASP A 44 -6.24 2.57 11.09
CA ASP A 44 -6.17 3.19 12.41
C ASP A 44 -7.03 2.44 13.45
N ALA A 45 -8.18 1.87 13.06
CA ALA A 45 -9.04 1.08 13.94
C ALA A 45 -8.37 -0.22 14.45
N ALA A 46 -7.42 -0.76 13.69
CA ALA A 46 -6.64 -1.92 14.12
C ALA A 46 -5.36 -1.55 14.89
N ASP A 47 -4.82 -0.36 14.66
CA ASP A 47 -3.49 0.04 15.13
C ASP A 47 -3.49 0.71 16.52
N GLU A 48 -4.65 0.97 17.12
CA GLU A 48 -4.77 1.59 18.43
C GLU A 48 -4.52 0.56 19.55
N ASP A 49 -3.26 0.35 19.91
CA ASP A 49 -2.82 -0.68 20.85
C ASP A 49 -3.34 -0.45 22.31
N SER A 50 -3.83 0.75 22.64
CA SER A 50 -4.48 1.05 23.92
C SER A 50 -5.88 0.44 24.05
N ILE A 51 -6.50 0.06 22.91
CA ILE A 51 -7.84 -0.53 22.86
C ILE A 51 -7.74 -2.07 22.84
N PRO A 52 -8.55 -2.79 23.66
CA PRO A 52 -8.58 -4.25 23.66
C PRO A 52 -8.88 -4.84 22.24
N VAL A 53 -8.24 -5.97 21.91
CA VAL A 53 -8.38 -6.62 20.59
C VAL A 53 -9.83 -6.88 20.22
N ASP A 54 -10.67 -7.32 21.16
CA ASP A 54 -12.08 -7.61 20.89
C ASP A 54 -12.90 -6.35 20.58
N GLU A 55 -12.50 -5.21 21.10
CA GLU A 55 -13.13 -3.93 20.79
C GLU A 55 -12.70 -3.43 19.41
N ARG A 56 -11.40 -3.53 19.08
CA ARG A 56 -10.88 -3.25 17.74
C ARG A 56 -11.57 -4.13 16.69
N ARG A 57 -11.78 -5.43 16.97
CA ARG A 57 -12.51 -6.33 16.09
C ARG A 57 -13.97 -5.90 15.89
N ARG A 58 -14.66 -5.47 16.95
CA ARG A 58 -16.03 -4.92 16.84
C ARG A 58 -16.06 -3.65 15.99
N THR A 59 -15.06 -2.79 16.14
CA THR A 59 -14.93 -1.57 15.32
C THR A 59 -14.74 -1.92 13.85
N LEU A 60 -13.88 -2.89 13.50
CA LEU A 60 -13.71 -3.35 12.12
C LEU A 60 -14.98 -4.00 11.56
N ALA A 61 -15.72 -4.76 12.37
CA ALA A 61 -17.01 -5.32 11.98
C ALA A 61 -18.05 -4.21 11.71
N ALA A 62 -18.04 -3.13 12.49
CA ALA A 62 -18.88 -1.95 12.22
C ALA A 62 -18.50 -1.27 10.90
N TRP A 63 -17.19 -1.08 10.61
CA TRP A 63 -16.73 -0.57 9.31
C TRP A 63 -17.18 -1.44 8.15
N ARG A 64 -17.09 -2.77 8.29
CA ARG A 64 -17.56 -3.74 7.28
C ARG A 64 -19.05 -3.60 7.00
N THR A 65 -19.87 -3.53 8.05
CA THR A 65 -21.33 -3.36 7.92
C THR A 65 -21.70 -2.04 7.27
N ASP A 66 -21.01 -0.97 7.65
CA ASP A 66 -21.31 0.39 7.16
C ASP A 66 -20.91 0.58 5.69
N ILE A 67 -19.74 0.04 5.28
CA ILE A 67 -19.33 0.08 3.86
C ILE A 67 -20.20 -0.84 2.98
N ALA A 68 -20.69 -1.97 3.52
CA ALA A 68 -21.65 -2.81 2.82
C ALA A 68 -22.95 -2.06 2.55
N ALA A 69 -23.45 -1.30 3.53
CA ALA A 69 -24.63 -0.44 3.34
C ALA A 69 -24.41 0.59 2.22
N ALA A 70 -23.24 1.24 2.18
CA ALA A 70 -22.87 2.16 1.10
C ALA A 70 -22.88 1.46 -0.28
N CYS A 71 -22.32 0.25 -0.38
CA CYS A 71 -22.28 -0.51 -1.63
C CYS A 71 -23.68 -0.95 -2.10
N GLU A 72 -24.59 -1.22 -1.17
CA GLU A 72 -25.98 -1.59 -1.46
C GLU A 72 -26.92 -0.39 -1.74
N GLY A 73 -26.40 0.84 -1.72
CA GLY A 73 -27.19 2.06 -1.92
C GLY A 73 -27.98 2.50 -0.70
N ARG A 74 -27.71 1.92 0.47
CA ARG A 74 -28.26 2.38 1.76
C ARG A 74 -27.36 3.49 2.32
N GLU A 75 -27.94 4.41 3.10
CA GLU A 75 -27.17 5.51 3.70
C GLU A 75 -26.24 4.98 4.82
N PRO A 76 -24.92 5.15 4.68
CA PRO A 76 -23.98 4.74 5.71
C PRO A 76 -23.99 5.72 6.89
N SER A 77 -23.67 5.24 8.09
CA SER A 77 -23.63 6.06 9.30
C SER A 77 -22.31 6.82 9.49
N MET A 78 -21.21 6.24 9.00
CA MET A 78 -19.88 6.83 9.13
C MET A 78 -19.65 7.92 8.07
N GLU A 79 -19.14 9.08 8.47
CA GLU A 79 -18.98 10.25 7.60
C GLU A 79 -18.08 9.98 6.40
N VAL A 80 -16.97 9.26 6.60
CA VAL A 80 -16.06 8.85 5.52
C VAL A 80 -16.78 7.99 4.49
N ASN A 81 -17.63 7.05 4.92
CA ASN A 81 -18.39 6.20 4.02
C ASN A 81 -19.52 6.95 3.31
N ARG A 82 -20.14 7.97 3.96
CA ARG A 82 -21.07 8.88 3.29
C ARG A 82 -20.39 9.67 2.16
N GLU A 83 -19.16 10.16 2.40
CA GLU A 83 -18.39 10.82 1.36
C GLU A 83 -17.95 9.86 0.23
N LEU A 84 -17.67 8.59 0.56
CA LEU A 84 -17.25 7.57 -0.40
C LEU A 84 -18.44 6.98 -1.22
N ALA A 85 -19.64 6.90 -0.66
CA ALA A 85 -20.80 6.25 -1.27
C ALA A 85 -21.12 6.71 -2.71
N PRO A 86 -21.14 8.02 -3.05
CA PRO A 86 -21.37 8.46 -4.43
C PRO A 86 -20.31 7.92 -5.40
N HIS A 87 -19.07 7.80 -4.94
CA HIS A 87 -17.94 7.31 -5.76
C HIS A 87 -17.99 5.79 -5.94
N ILE A 88 -18.48 5.04 -4.93
CA ILE A 88 -18.73 3.59 -5.04
C ILE A 88 -19.65 3.32 -6.24
N HIS A 89 -20.75 4.05 -6.34
CA HIS A 89 -21.71 3.86 -7.43
C HIS A 89 -21.18 4.37 -8.77
N THR A 90 -20.55 5.54 -8.79
CA THR A 90 -19.98 6.15 -10.02
C THR A 90 -18.92 5.26 -10.66
N TYR A 91 -18.02 4.70 -9.86
CA TYR A 91 -16.90 3.90 -10.32
C TYR A 91 -17.11 2.38 -10.16
N ARG A 92 -18.30 1.96 -9.71
CA ARG A 92 -18.69 0.55 -9.51
C ARG A 92 -17.69 -0.21 -8.63
N LEU A 93 -17.28 0.41 -7.52
CA LEU A 93 -16.33 -0.21 -6.59
C LEU A 93 -16.99 -1.41 -5.89
N PRO A 94 -16.46 -2.64 -6.05
CA PRO A 94 -17.13 -3.84 -5.54
C PRO A 94 -16.88 -4.01 -4.04
N PHE A 95 -17.95 -4.34 -3.27
CA PHE A 95 -17.87 -4.63 -1.84
C PHE A 95 -16.79 -5.68 -1.50
N ALA A 96 -16.65 -6.71 -2.33
CA ALA A 96 -15.67 -7.77 -2.11
C ALA A 96 -14.23 -7.26 -1.91
N LEU A 97 -13.83 -6.16 -2.56
CA LEU A 97 -12.50 -5.59 -2.37
C LEU A 97 -12.40 -4.83 -1.03
N PHE A 98 -13.45 -4.14 -0.59
CA PHE A 98 -13.49 -3.51 0.73
C PHE A 98 -13.45 -4.57 1.84
N ASP A 99 -14.15 -5.67 1.67
CA ASP A 99 -14.16 -6.79 2.61
C ASP A 99 -12.78 -7.46 2.72
N GLU A 100 -12.12 -7.72 1.61
CA GLU A 100 -10.75 -8.26 1.60
C GLU A 100 -9.74 -7.32 2.29
N LEU A 101 -9.89 -6.00 2.13
CA LEU A 101 -9.05 -5.03 2.86
C LEU A 101 -9.27 -5.16 4.38
N ILE A 102 -10.52 -5.18 4.82
CA ILE A 102 -10.86 -5.30 6.25
C ILE A 102 -10.35 -6.64 6.79
N LEU A 103 -10.51 -7.75 6.07
CA LEU A 103 -9.93 -9.06 6.42
C LEU A 103 -8.41 -8.99 6.57
N GLY A 104 -7.73 -8.28 5.67
CA GLY A 104 -6.28 -8.07 5.75
C GLY A 104 -5.88 -7.33 7.02
N VAL A 105 -6.58 -6.25 7.36
CA VAL A 105 -6.35 -5.47 8.58
C VAL A 105 -6.71 -6.25 9.84
N GLU A 106 -7.80 -7.03 9.82
CA GLU A 106 -8.15 -7.95 10.93
C GLU A 106 -7.05 -8.97 11.22
N THR A 107 -6.30 -9.39 10.20
CA THR A 107 -5.17 -10.31 10.36
C THR A 107 -4.13 -9.73 11.33
N ASP A 108 -3.84 -8.43 11.27
CA ASP A 108 -2.86 -7.75 12.12
C ASP A 108 -3.27 -7.68 13.61
N LEU A 109 -4.54 -7.96 13.94
CA LEU A 109 -4.98 -8.03 15.34
C LEU A 109 -4.44 -9.27 16.09
N VAL A 110 -4.15 -10.35 15.36
CA VAL A 110 -3.82 -11.65 15.96
C VAL A 110 -2.58 -12.31 15.36
N GLN A 111 -2.30 -12.07 14.08
CA GLN A 111 -1.19 -12.69 13.38
C GLN A 111 0.06 -11.80 13.41
N THR A 112 1.06 -12.24 14.14
CA THR A 112 2.34 -11.53 14.25
C THR A 112 3.47 -12.20 13.47
N ARG A 113 3.19 -13.34 12.82
CA ARG A 113 4.15 -14.17 12.07
C ARG A 113 3.50 -14.77 10.83
N TYR A 114 4.30 -14.95 9.79
CA TYR A 114 3.95 -15.63 8.55
C TYR A 114 4.86 -16.82 8.35
N ASN A 115 4.30 -18.01 8.06
CA ASN A 115 5.12 -19.22 7.94
C ASN A 115 5.85 -19.25 6.60
N THR A 116 5.17 -18.86 5.52
CA THR A 116 5.65 -19.00 4.15
C THR A 116 5.56 -17.69 3.37
N PRO A 117 6.33 -17.53 2.28
CA PRO A 117 6.17 -16.42 1.34
C PRO A 117 4.73 -16.30 0.79
N SER A 118 4.06 -17.42 0.55
CA SER A 118 2.68 -17.41 0.01
C SER A 118 1.66 -16.83 1.02
N GLU A 119 1.83 -17.13 2.32
CA GLU A 119 1.01 -16.49 3.37
C GLU A 119 1.22 -14.99 3.39
N LEU A 120 2.49 -14.53 3.30
CA LEU A 120 2.81 -13.13 3.24
C LEU A 120 2.27 -12.47 1.96
N GLU A 121 2.31 -13.15 0.82
CA GLU A 121 1.74 -12.63 -0.43
C GLU A 121 0.22 -12.46 -0.35
N LEU A 122 -0.50 -13.34 0.32
CA LEU A 122 -1.93 -13.19 0.57
C LEU A 122 -2.21 -11.96 1.44
N TYR A 123 -1.41 -11.74 2.47
CA TYR A 123 -1.49 -10.53 3.27
C TYR A 123 -1.24 -9.27 2.42
N CYS A 124 -0.16 -9.25 1.63
CA CYS A 124 0.16 -8.14 0.72
C CYS A 124 -0.98 -7.88 -0.28
N TYR A 125 -1.62 -8.93 -0.79
CA TYR A 125 -2.79 -8.81 -1.65
C TYR A 125 -3.91 -8.06 -0.92
N ARG A 126 -4.27 -8.50 0.29
CA ARG A 126 -5.37 -7.94 1.07
C ARG A 126 -5.17 -6.48 1.45
N VAL A 127 -3.98 -6.11 1.93
CA VAL A 127 -3.74 -4.75 2.45
C VAL A 127 -3.20 -3.76 1.41
N ALA A 128 -2.78 -4.21 0.23
CA ALA A 128 -2.19 -3.33 -0.78
C ALA A 128 -2.71 -3.56 -2.20
N SER A 129 -2.72 -4.80 -2.72
CA SER A 129 -3.24 -5.06 -4.07
C SER A 129 -4.70 -4.67 -4.19
N VAL A 130 -5.51 -4.97 -3.18
CA VAL A 130 -6.92 -4.61 -3.12
C VAL A 130 -7.13 -3.09 -3.21
N VAL A 131 -6.30 -2.30 -2.51
CA VAL A 131 -6.33 -0.83 -2.62
C VAL A 131 -5.97 -0.39 -4.03
N GLY A 132 -4.98 -1.03 -4.66
CA GLY A 132 -4.64 -0.82 -6.06
C GLY A 132 -5.80 -1.12 -7.00
N LEU A 133 -6.49 -2.26 -6.79
CA LEU A 133 -7.64 -2.67 -7.59
C LEU A 133 -8.81 -1.68 -7.47
N LEU A 134 -9.13 -1.18 -6.28
CA LEU A 134 -10.12 -0.11 -6.10
C LEU A 134 -9.68 1.20 -6.77
N SER A 135 -8.40 1.52 -6.70
CA SER A 135 -7.85 2.76 -7.29
C SER A 135 -7.96 2.78 -8.81
N ILE A 136 -7.67 1.66 -9.48
CA ILE A 136 -7.72 1.62 -10.95
C ILE A 136 -9.16 1.72 -11.50
N GLU A 137 -10.18 1.28 -10.75
CA GLU A 137 -11.58 1.51 -11.13
C GLU A 137 -11.87 3.04 -11.17
N ILE A 138 -11.32 3.82 -10.22
CA ILE A 138 -11.44 5.28 -10.22
C ILE A 138 -10.60 5.90 -11.35
N PHE A 139 -9.39 5.38 -11.60
CA PHE A 139 -8.54 5.89 -12.71
C PHE A 139 -9.19 5.65 -14.06
N GLY A 140 -9.95 4.56 -14.19
CA GLY A 140 -10.56 4.11 -15.42
C GLY A 140 -9.56 3.39 -16.32
N TYR A 141 -9.95 2.28 -16.87
CA TYR A 141 -9.18 1.46 -17.81
C TYR A 141 -10.12 0.71 -18.74
N THR A 142 -9.60 0.26 -19.88
CA THR A 142 -10.32 -0.55 -20.86
C THR A 142 -9.75 -1.95 -20.99
N ASP A 143 -8.45 -2.12 -20.75
CA ASP A 143 -7.77 -3.40 -20.84
C ASP A 143 -7.74 -4.11 -19.46
N PRO A 144 -8.34 -5.33 -19.36
CA PRO A 144 -8.37 -6.10 -18.11
C PRO A 144 -6.99 -6.43 -17.52
N ALA A 145 -5.92 -6.35 -18.29
CA ALA A 145 -4.56 -6.55 -17.81
C ALA A 145 -4.16 -5.52 -16.73
N CYS A 146 -4.86 -4.37 -16.67
CA CYS A 146 -4.67 -3.39 -15.59
C CYS A 146 -4.95 -3.96 -14.20
N ARG A 147 -5.81 -4.97 -14.07
CA ARG A 147 -6.05 -5.64 -12.78
C ARG A 147 -4.83 -6.44 -12.31
N ALA A 148 -4.21 -7.20 -13.22
CA ALA A 148 -2.98 -7.93 -12.91
C ALA A 148 -1.79 -6.97 -12.66
N TYR A 149 -1.75 -5.83 -13.35
CA TYR A 149 -0.81 -4.74 -13.07
C TYR A 149 -0.99 -4.18 -11.64
N ALA A 150 -2.22 -3.85 -11.24
CA ALA A 150 -2.53 -3.30 -9.93
C ALA A 150 -2.18 -4.28 -8.79
N ASP A 151 -2.48 -5.59 -8.98
CA ASP A 151 -2.09 -6.64 -8.04
C ASP A 151 -0.56 -6.72 -7.88
N ALA A 152 0.16 -6.82 -8.98
CA ALA A 152 1.63 -6.91 -8.94
C ALA A 152 2.25 -5.65 -8.32
N LEU A 153 1.79 -4.46 -8.69
CA LEU A 153 2.30 -3.22 -8.12
C LEU A 153 1.99 -3.12 -6.63
N GLY A 154 0.78 -3.47 -6.20
CA GLY A 154 0.39 -3.49 -4.79
C GLY A 154 1.31 -4.36 -3.93
N LYS A 155 1.58 -5.60 -4.37
CA LYS A 155 2.53 -6.52 -3.70
C LYS A 155 3.94 -5.93 -3.64
N ALA A 156 4.42 -5.32 -4.72
CA ALA A 156 5.74 -4.68 -4.76
C ALA A 156 5.84 -3.52 -3.73
N LEU A 157 4.81 -2.67 -3.65
CA LEU A 157 4.75 -1.56 -2.71
C LEU A 157 4.73 -2.08 -1.26
N GLN A 158 3.94 -3.11 -0.97
CA GLN A 158 3.81 -3.64 0.38
C GLN A 158 5.07 -4.37 0.85
N LEU A 159 5.72 -5.16 0.01
CA LEU A 159 7.01 -5.76 0.35
C LEU A 159 8.08 -4.70 0.61
N THR A 160 8.03 -3.56 -0.11
CA THR A 160 8.92 -2.42 0.14
C THR A 160 8.64 -1.78 1.51
N ASN A 161 7.35 -1.66 1.92
CA ASN A 161 6.97 -1.20 3.25
C ASN A 161 7.48 -2.17 4.33
N ILE A 162 7.24 -3.47 4.16
CA ILE A 162 7.68 -4.50 5.10
C ILE A 162 9.19 -4.43 5.30
N LEU A 163 9.98 -4.31 4.21
CA LEU A 163 11.43 -4.16 4.33
C LEU A 163 11.85 -2.85 5.03
N ARG A 164 11.12 -1.76 4.81
CA ARG A 164 11.41 -0.46 5.45
C ARG A 164 11.13 -0.49 6.95
N ASP A 165 10.08 -1.19 7.36
CA ASP A 165 9.47 -1.03 8.67
C ASP A 165 9.84 -2.15 9.66
N VAL A 166 10.74 -3.09 9.29
CA VAL A 166 11.13 -4.24 10.14
C VAL A 166 11.46 -3.83 11.57
N GLY A 167 12.24 -2.76 11.78
CA GLY A 167 12.59 -2.26 13.10
C GLY A 167 11.40 -1.65 13.85
N ASN A 168 10.52 -0.94 13.15
CA ASN A 168 9.32 -0.37 13.74
C ASN A 168 8.28 -1.44 14.10
N ASP A 169 8.10 -2.45 13.23
CA ASP A 169 7.17 -3.56 13.44
C ASP A 169 7.63 -4.45 14.61
N SER A 170 8.94 -4.61 14.79
CA SER A 170 9.53 -5.36 15.89
C SER A 170 9.19 -4.78 17.27
N LEU A 171 8.96 -3.46 17.38
CA LEU A 171 8.52 -2.80 18.63
C LEU A 171 7.15 -3.28 19.09
N ARG A 172 6.30 -3.68 18.13
CA ARG A 172 4.98 -4.28 18.39
C ARG A 172 5.02 -5.81 18.40
N GLY A 173 6.21 -6.41 18.44
CA GLY A 173 6.39 -7.85 18.40
C GLY A 173 6.06 -8.49 17.05
N ARG A 174 5.85 -7.71 15.96
CA ARG A 174 5.49 -8.20 14.63
C ARG A 174 6.73 -8.49 13.79
N ILE A 175 6.75 -9.62 13.09
CA ILE A 175 7.75 -9.97 12.07
C ILE A 175 7.01 -10.48 10.85
N TYR A 176 6.95 -9.67 9.79
CA TYR A 176 6.30 -10.04 8.52
C TYR A 176 7.17 -10.93 7.65
N LEU A 177 8.50 -10.94 7.86
CA LEU A 177 9.40 -11.80 7.10
C LEU A 177 9.08 -13.28 7.37
N PRO A 178 8.90 -14.13 6.32
CA PRO A 178 8.45 -15.51 6.48
C PRO A 178 9.39 -16.36 7.37
N LEU A 179 8.84 -17.14 8.27
CA LEU A 179 9.62 -18.01 9.16
C LEU A 179 10.49 -19.00 8.37
N SER A 180 10.00 -19.55 7.25
CA SER A 180 10.77 -20.40 6.35
C SER A 180 12.01 -19.71 5.78
N ASP A 181 11.92 -18.39 5.52
CA ASP A 181 13.07 -17.61 5.05
C ASP A 181 14.03 -17.31 6.22
N LEU A 182 13.50 -16.99 7.40
CA LEU A 182 14.32 -16.81 8.60
C LEU A 182 15.16 -18.07 8.86
N GLU A 183 14.53 -19.25 8.80
CA GLU A 183 15.19 -20.53 8.98
C GLU A 183 16.28 -20.75 7.91
N ARG A 184 15.93 -20.56 6.63
CA ARG A 184 16.85 -20.71 5.49
C ARG A 184 18.11 -19.85 5.64
N PHE A 185 17.97 -18.62 6.09
CA PHE A 185 19.08 -17.67 6.29
C PHE A 185 19.66 -17.72 7.72
N ARG A 186 19.16 -18.62 8.57
CA ARG A 186 19.59 -18.80 9.98
C ARG A 186 19.51 -17.51 10.80
N VAL A 187 18.49 -16.70 10.55
CA VAL A 187 18.14 -15.51 11.35
C VAL A 187 17.09 -15.93 12.38
N ARG A 188 17.38 -15.70 13.65
CA ARG A 188 16.41 -16.02 14.70
C ARG A 188 15.43 -14.86 14.88
N PRO A 189 14.13 -15.12 15.13
CA PRO A 189 13.14 -14.09 15.41
C PRO A 189 13.58 -13.11 16.51
N GLU A 190 14.28 -13.61 17.54
CA GLU A 190 14.77 -12.81 18.67
C GLU A 190 15.82 -11.79 18.23
N GLU A 191 16.61 -12.05 17.20
CA GLU A 191 17.61 -11.10 16.66
C GLU A 191 16.88 -9.91 16.04
N ILE A 192 15.77 -10.15 15.32
CA ILE A 192 14.93 -9.09 14.75
C ILE A 192 14.25 -8.29 15.89
N LEU A 193 13.65 -8.96 16.88
CA LEU A 193 12.98 -8.30 18.00
C LEU A 193 13.95 -7.47 18.85
N ARG A 194 15.21 -7.88 18.95
CA ARG A 194 16.28 -7.11 19.59
C ARG A 194 16.92 -6.08 18.67
N ARG A 195 16.48 -6.05 17.39
CA ARG A 195 16.97 -5.13 16.36
C ARG A 195 18.48 -5.29 16.11
N GLU A 196 18.95 -6.52 16.13
CA GLU A 196 20.34 -6.88 15.90
C GLU A 196 20.59 -7.10 14.41
N TRP A 197 21.22 -6.13 13.75
CA TRP A 197 21.61 -6.28 12.35
C TRP A 197 22.75 -7.28 12.22
N SER A 198 22.69 -8.15 11.21
CA SER A 198 23.72 -9.13 10.89
C SER A 198 23.82 -9.33 9.37
N GLU A 199 24.94 -9.88 8.91
CA GLU A 199 25.10 -10.27 7.50
C GLU A 199 24.04 -11.28 7.06
N ARG A 200 23.61 -12.18 7.94
CA ARG A 200 22.52 -13.14 7.70
C ARG A 200 21.20 -12.43 7.47
N PHE A 201 20.88 -11.41 8.28
CA PHE A 201 19.72 -10.56 8.09
C PHE A 201 19.80 -9.80 6.76
N HIS A 202 20.98 -9.29 6.38
CA HIS A 202 21.16 -8.66 5.08
C HIS A 202 20.86 -9.62 3.92
N GLN A 203 21.32 -10.87 3.96
CA GLN A 203 21.01 -11.88 2.94
C GLN A 203 19.52 -12.22 2.88
N LEU A 204 18.87 -12.34 4.03
CA LEU A 204 17.41 -12.49 4.13
C LEU A 204 16.68 -11.28 3.48
N ALA A 205 17.10 -10.07 3.79
CA ALA A 205 16.49 -8.86 3.22
C ALA A 205 16.69 -8.77 1.70
N LEU A 206 17.84 -9.22 1.16
CA LEU A 206 18.08 -9.32 -0.28
C LEU A 206 17.13 -10.32 -0.97
N GLU A 207 16.78 -11.43 -0.32
CA GLU A 207 15.79 -12.38 -0.85
C GLU A 207 14.41 -11.70 -1.01
N VAL A 208 13.97 -10.97 0.02
CA VAL A 208 12.68 -10.25 -0.02
C VAL A 208 12.72 -9.09 -1.00
N ASP A 209 13.85 -8.35 -1.10
CA ASP A 209 14.09 -7.33 -2.13
C ASP A 209 13.97 -7.92 -3.53
N GLY A 210 14.55 -9.09 -3.77
CA GLY A 210 14.46 -9.82 -5.04
C GLY A 210 13.00 -10.13 -5.43
N ARG A 211 12.15 -10.55 -4.46
CA ARG A 211 10.71 -10.76 -4.69
C ARG A 211 10.00 -9.45 -5.01
N ALA A 212 10.25 -8.38 -4.24
CA ALA A 212 9.68 -7.07 -4.50
C ALA A 212 10.03 -6.58 -5.91
N ARG A 213 11.31 -6.68 -6.31
CA ARG A 213 11.77 -6.34 -7.66
C ARG A 213 11.11 -7.20 -8.74
N GLY A 214 10.88 -8.48 -8.46
CA GLY A 214 10.13 -9.38 -9.35
C GLY A 214 8.72 -8.85 -9.63
N PHE A 215 8.00 -8.43 -8.60
CA PHE A 215 6.68 -7.82 -8.75
C PHE A 215 6.71 -6.46 -9.48
N TYR A 216 7.71 -5.60 -9.25
CA TYR A 216 7.89 -4.37 -10.01
C TYR A 216 8.12 -4.65 -11.50
N ARG A 217 8.98 -5.63 -11.85
CA ARG A 217 9.19 -6.03 -13.25
C ARG A 217 7.89 -6.53 -13.87
N ARG A 218 7.19 -7.41 -13.18
CA ARG A 218 5.90 -7.94 -13.64
C ARG A 218 4.88 -6.83 -13.89
N ALA A 219 4.73 -5.89 -12.96
CA ALA A 219 3.83 -4.75 -13.12
C ALA A 219 4.21 -3.93 -14.38
N ARG A 220 5.51 -3.64 -14.57
CA ARG A 220 6.00 -2.90 -15.73
C ARG A 220 5.73 -3.61 -17.06
N GLU A 221 5.84 -4.93 -17.10
CA GLU A 221 5.65 -5.76 -18.29
C GLU A 221 4.18 -5.90 -18.68
N ILE A 222 3.31 -6.07 -17.67
CA ILE A 222 1.87 -6.28 -17.88
C ILE A 222 1.15 -5.01 -18.30
N LEU A 223 1.59 -3.82 -17.86
CA LEU A 223 0.86 -2.57 -18.12
C LEU A 223 0.75 -2.30 -19.64
N PRO A 224 -0.47 -2.34 -20.22
CA PRO A 224 -0.67 -2.07 -21.64
C PRO A 224 -0.25 -0.66 -22.02
N VAL A 225 0.29 -0.49 -23.21
CA VAL A 225 0.73 0.82 -23.71
C VAL A 225 -0.42 1.82 -23.75
N SER A 226 -1.61 1.36 -24.17
CA SER A 226 -2.86 2.14 -24.24
C SER A 226 -3.30 2.70 -22.88
N GLU A 227 -2.95 2.00 -21.78
CA GLU A 227 -3.42 2.34 -20.43
C GLU A 227 -2.42 3.18 -19.61
N ARG A 228 -1.25 3.50 -20.17
CA ARG A 228 -0.21 4.27 -19.46
C ARG A 228 -0.65 5.65 -19.02
N ALA A 229 -1.54 6.28 -19.76
CA ALA A 229 -2.05 7.60 -19.42
C ALA A 229 -2.99 7.55 -18.22
N SER A 230 -3.88 6.56 -18.15
CA SER A 230 -4.81 6.37 -17.04
C SER A 230 -4.08 5.90 -15.77
N MET A 231 -3.01 5.11 -15.89
CA MET A 231 -2.24 4.57 -14.77
C MET A 231 -1.09 5.47 -14.30
N VAL A 232 -0.98 6.70 -14.77
CA VAL A 232 0.13 7.62 -14.45
C VAL A 232 0.32 7.85 -12.94
N SER A 233 -0.76 7.90 -12.18
CA SER A 233 -0.72 8.08 -10.72
C SER A 233 -0.19 6.83 -10.01
N ALA A 234 -0.57 5.64 -10.45
CA ALA A 234 -0.03 4.38 -9.95
C ALA A 234 1.45 4.23 -10.31
N ASP A 235 1.84 4.56 -11.54
CA ASP A 235 3.25 4.56 -11.97
C ASP A 235 4.10 5.54 -11.15
N LEU A 236 3.57 6.71 -10.81
CA LEU A 236 4.27 7.66 -9.94
C LEU A 236 4.53 7.05 -8.55
N MET A 237 3.54 6.36 -7.98
CA MET A 237 3.71 5.64 -6.72
C MET A 237 4.79 4.55 -6.85
N GLY A 238 4.72 3.75 -7.89
CA GLY A 238 5.73 2.75 -8.20
C GLY A 238 7.13 3.34 -8.25
N ASN A 239 7.32 4.47 -8.94
CA ASN A 239 8.60 5.16 -9.04
C ASN A 239 9.12 5.65 -7.68
N VAL A 240 8.26 6.23 -6.83
CA VAL A 240 8.65 6.69 -5.49
C VAL A 240 9.12 5.52 -4.63
N TYR A 241 8.35 4.43 -4.62
CA TYR A 241 8.67 3.26 -3.80
C TYR A 241 9.87 2.47 -4.34
N TRP A 242 10.04 2.41 -5.66
CA TRP A 242 11.24 1.84 -6.27
C TRP A 242 12.52 2.57 -5.79
N ARG A 243 12.49 3.92 -5.78
CA ARG A 243 13.61 4.71 -5.26
C ARG A 243 13.82 4.53 -3.76
N LEU A 244 12.77 4.25 -3.02
CA LEU A 244 12.90 3.87 -1.61
C LEU A 244 13.57 2.51 -1.48
N LEU A 245 13.12 1.50 -2.23
CA LEU A 245 13.72 0.16 -2.23
C LEU A 245 15.20 0.19 -2.61
N GLU A 246 15.57 0.94 -3.65
CA GLU A 246 16.98 1.17 -4.00
C GLU A 246 17.79 1.79 -2.86
N ARG A 247 17.21 2.73 -2.12
CA ARG A 247 17.86 3.34 -0.96
C ARG A 247 18.07 2.33 0.16
N LEU A 248 17.07 1.50 0.46
CA LEU A 248 17.17 0.44 1.46
C LEU A 248 18.29 -0.55 1.09
N GLY A 249 18.36 -0.97 -0.16
CA GLY A 249 19.44 -1.83 -0.65
C GLY A 249 20.82 -1.21 -0.52
N ARG A 250 20.98 0.09 -0.89
CA ARG A 250 22.27 0.81 -0.73
C ARG A 250 22.71 0.95 0.73
N SER A 251 21.75 1.03 1.66
CA SER A 251 22.04 1.02 3.10
C SER A 251 22.24 -0.40 3.66
N ARG A 252 22.33 -1.42 2.79
CA ARG A 252 22.42 -2.83 3.20
C ARG A 252 21.28 -3.23 4.16
N PHE A 253 20.11 -2.67 3.95
CA PHE A 253 18.94 -2.88 4.81
C PHE A 253 19.19 -2.65 6.30
N HIS A 254 19.95 -1.58 6.64
CA HIS A 254 19.99 -1.07 8.01
C HIS A 254 18.63 -0.42 8.33
N VAL A 255 17.64 -1.27 8.64
CA VAL A 255 16.21 -0.93 8.84
C VAL A 255 15.71 -1.34 10.22
N LEU A 256 16.61 -1.84 11.07
CA LEU A 256 16.26 -2.30 12.42
C LEU A 256 16.21 -1.14 13.44
N ASP A 257 16.52 0.08 13.01
CA ASP A 257 16.36 1.28 13.83
C ASP A 257 14.86 1.62 14.02
N GLU A 258 14.54 2.40 15.07
CA GLU A 258 13.16 2.83 15.36
C GLU A 258 12.58 3.77 14.31
N THR A 259 13.44 4.51 13.61
CA THR A 259 13.01 5.50 12.61
C THR A 259 13.11 4.92 11.20
N PRO A 260 11.99 4.66 10.54
CA PRO A 260 11.98 4.14 9.18
C PRO A 260 12.69 5.08 8.19
N GLN A 261 13.46 4.50 7.27
CA GLN A 261 14.10 5.25 6.19
C GLN A 261 13.06 5.86 5.25
N ARG A 262 13.23 7.13 4.90
CA ARG A 262 12.31 7.87 4.02
C ARG A 262 13.08 8.64 2.94
N LEU A 263 12.47 8.81 1.78
CA LEU A 263 12.98 9.73 0.77
C LEU A 263 12.81 11.19 1.24
N SER A 264 13.79 12.03 0.96
CA SER A 264 13.68 13.46 1.24
C SER A 264 12.57 14.10 0.40
N ARG A 265 12.00 15.22 0.91
CA ARG A 265 10.95 15.97 0.19
C ARG A 265 11.43 16.41 -1.19
N ALA A 266 12.66 16.92 -1.30
CA ALA A 266 13.25 17.36 -2.57
C ALA A 266 13.32 16.20 -3.59
N ARG A 267 13.70 14.99 -3.15
CA ARG A 267 13.76 13.82 -4.04
C ARG A 267 12.37 13.39 -4.52
N LYS A 268 11.36 13.43 -3.64
CA LYS A 268 9.97 13.14 -4.03
C LYS A 268 9.47 14.15 -5.06
N ILE A 269 9.70 15.44 -4.84
CA ILE A 269 9.35 16.52 -5.78
C ILE A 269 10.03 16.30 -7.14
N GLY A 270 11.32 15.96 -7.15
CA GLY A 270 12.04 15.65 -8.39
C GLY A 270 11.44 14.48 -9.18
N ILE A 271 11.01 13.42 -8.49
CA ILE A 271 10.32 12.28 -9.12
C ILE A 271 8.98 12.73 -9.73
N ILE A 272 8.20 13.53 -9.00
CA ILE A 272 6.90 14.05 -9.47
C ILE A 272 7.09 14.94 -10.71
N LEU A 273 8.01 15.89 -10.66
CA LEU A 273 8.29 16.78 -11.79
C LEU A 273 8.78 16.01 -13.02
N GLY A 274 9.65 15.02 -12.81
CA GLY A 274 10.10 14.14 -13.89
C GLY A 274 8.96 13.32 -14.50
N ALA A 275 8.02 12.82 -13.69
CA ALA A 275 6.83 12.10 -14.15
C ALA A 275 5.90 13.02 -14.96
N ILE A 276 5.63 14.23 -14.49
CA ILE A 276 4.82 15.24 -15.18
C ILE A 276 5.44 15.58 -16.55
N LEU A 277 6.75 15.83 -16.58
CA LEU A 277 7.45 16.18 -17.82
C LEU A 277 7.38 15.03 -18.84
N ARG A 278 7.67 13.81 -18.41
CA ARG A 278 7.58 12.61 -19.27
C ARG A 278 6.16 12.38 -19.79
N SER A 279 5.15 12.51 -18.92
CA SER A 279 3.74 12.38 -19.30
C SER A 279 3.36 13.41 -20.37
N ARG A 280 3.77 14.68 -20.22
CA ARG A 280 3.50 15.75 -21.20
C ARG A 280 4.20 15.54 -22.54
N LEU A 281 5.36 14.89 -22.53
CA LEU A 281 6.13 14.55 -23.75
C LEU A 281 5.69 13.21 -24.39
N GLY A 282 4.64 12.55 -23.87
CA GLY A 282 4.20 11.23 -24.34
C GLY A 282 5.20 10.11 -24.05
N LEU A 283 6.19 10.36 -23.17
CA LEU A 283 7.20 9.38 -22.81
C LEU A 283 6.71 8.49 -21.66
N ARG A 284 7.31 7.29 -21.57
CA ARG A 284 7.00 6.37 -20.48
C ARG A 284 7.32 6.98 -19.11
N VAL A 285 6.33 7.04 -18.24
CA VAL A 285 6.47 7.55 -16.85
C VAL A 285 7.14 6.50 -15.95
N THR A 286 6.83 5.21 -16.17
CA THR A 286 7.36 4.09 -15.39
C THR A 286 8.90 4.04 -15.45
N SER A 287 9.55 4.14 -14.30
CA SER A 287 11.02 4.04 -14.15
C SER A 287 11.45 2.92 -13.20
N TYR A 288 10.50 2.15 -12.68
CA TYR A 288 10.76 0.96 -11.85
C TYR A 288 10.85 -0.32 -12.69
N GLY A 289 11.39 -1.38 -12.10
CA GLY A 289 11.48 -2.71 -12.71
C GLY A 289 12.37 -2.78 -13.96
N GLY A 290 13.26 -1.80 -14.16
CA GLY A 290 14.35 -1.86 -15.12
C GLY A 290 15.64 -2.33 -14.42
N ASP A 291 16.59 -2.82 -15.20
CA ASP A 291 17.93 -3.19 -14.75
C ASP A 291 18.70 -1.98 -14.26
#